data_10ca0e70a7862e18ed82d8f044db5aaf
#
_entry.id   10ca0e70a7862e18ed82d8f044db5aaf
#
_cell.length_a   1.000
_cell.length_b   1.000
_cell.length_c   1.000
_cell.angle_alpha   90.00
_cell.angle_beta   90.00
_cell.angle_gamma   90.00
#
_symmetry.space_group_name_H-M   'P 1'
#
loop_
_entity.id
_entity.type
_entity.pdbx_description
1 polymer ?
#
loop_
_entity_poly.entity_id
_entity_poly.type
_entity_poly.pdbx_seq_one_letter_code
_entity_poly.pdbx_strand_id
1 'polypeptide(L)'
;MFGGKGGVGKTTTSATTALHFASQGRRTLIISSDLTPSLSDIFETIIGATETPIPGVPNLWGLEIDPDEVMRRWKIKFGPEIYEASQVFVDMPYDELVDYVAMAPGIQEEFMLDFILEQVRDGRYDLVVWDT
;
A
#
# COMPACT_ATOMS: atom_id res chain seq x y z
N MET A 1 10.88 -4.50 -2.45
CA MET A 1 9.91 -4.93 -1.42
C MET A 1 10.63 -5.68 -0.32
N PHE A 2 10.34 -5.35 0.91
CA PHE A 2 10.90 -6.02 2.07
C PHE A 2 9.78 -6.79 2.77
N GLY A 3 9.99 -8.07 2.97
CA GLY A 3 9.04 -8.94 3.62
C GLY A 3 9.68 -9.68 4.78
N GLY A 4 8.89 -10.39 5.54
CA GLY A 4 9.33 -11.16 6.68
C GLY A 4 8.43 -10.93 7.88
N LYS A 5 8.71 -11.63 8.98
CA LYS A 5 7.97 -11.39 10.21
C LYS A 5 8.29 -10.01 10.74
N GLY A 6 7.24 -9.26 11.06
CA GLY A 6 7.32 -7.89 11.50
C GLY A 6 8.31 -7.67 12.63
N GLY A 7 8.76 -6.46 12.71
CA GLY A 7 9.69 -6.03 13.73
C GLY A 7 10.37 -4.76 13.32
N VAL A 8 11.03 -4.14 14.27
CA VAL A 8 11.69 -2.85 14.10
C VAL A 8 12.74 -2.92 12.99
N GLY A 9 13.44 -4.06 12.85
CA GLY A 9 14.49 -4.22 11.85
C GLY A 9 13.99 -4.13 10.41
N LYS A 10 12.83 -4.70 10.13
CA LYS A 10 12.24 -4.65 8.78
C LYS A 10 11.89 -3.22 8.39
N THR A 11 11.17 -2.50 9.23
CA THR A 11 10.76 -1.12 8.96
C THR A 11 11.97 -0.19 8.90
N THR A 12 12.96 -0.39 9.76
CA THR A 12 14.21 0.39 9.74
C THR A 12 14.97 0.15 8.43
N THR A 13 15.02 -1.08 7.94
CA THR A 13 15.65 -1.41 6.67
C THR A 13 14.94 -0.74 5.50
N SER A 14 13.61 -0.77 5.49
CA SER A 14 12.81 -0.11 4.46
C SER A 14 13.04 1.40 4.47
N ALA A 15 13.03 2.02 5.65
CA ALA A 15 13.27 3.44 5.81
C ALA A 15 14.67 3.83 5.34
N THR A 16 15.69 3.05 5.70
CA THR A 16 17.07 3.30 5.29
C THR A 16 17.22 3.20 3.77
N THR A 17 16.58 2.21 3.15
CA THR A 17 16.59 2.05 1.70
C THR A 17 15.93 3.25 1.02
N ALA A 18 14.81 3.71 1.52
CA ALA A 18 14.11 4.87 0.96
C ALA A 18 14.97 6.14 1.08
N LEU A 19 15.61 6.34 2.23
CA LEU A 19 16.52 7.46 2.45
C LEU A 19 17.70 7.43 1.47
N HIS A 20 18.25 6.26 1.23
CA HIS A 20 19.37 6.10 0.29
C HIS A 20 18.99 6.57 -1.12
N PHE A 21 17.86 6.11 -1.64
CA PHE A 21 17.44 6.48 -2.99
C PHE A 21 17.01 7.95 -3.07
N ALA A 22 16.37 8.47 -2.05
CA ALA A 22 16.01 9.89 -1.99
C ALA A 22 17.27 10.78 -1.98
N SER A 23 18.32 10.37 -1.31
CA SER A 23 19.59 11.08 -1.29
C SER A 23 20.27 11.14 -2.65
N GLN A 24 19.94 10.22 -3.54
CA GLN A 24 20.41 10.19 -4.91
C GLN A 24 19.58 11.06 -5.88
N GLY A 25 18.61 11.80 -5.35
CA GLY A 25 17.75 12.66 -6.16
C GLY A 25 16.55 11.94 -6.76
N ARG A 26 16.30 10.68 -6.39
CA ARG A 26 15.13 9.93 -6.86
C ARG A 26 13.92 10.29 -6.02
N ARG A 27 12.81 10.59 -6.68
CA ARG A 27 11.54 10.83 -6.01
C ARG A 27 11.04 9.50 -5.47
N THR A 28 11.11 9.33 -4.16
CA THR A 28 10.89 8.06 -3.47
C THR A 28 9.67 8.16 -2.57
N LEU A 29 8.78 7.19 -2.67
CA LEU A 29 7.64 7.02 -1.76
C LEU A 29 7.88 5.76 -0.94
N ILE A 30 7.80 5.87 0.39
CA ILE A 30 7.77 4.71 1.27
C ILE A 30 6.34 4.49 1.76
N ILE A 31 5.82 3.29 1.54
CA ILE A 31 4.48 2.90 1.93
C ILE A 31 4.57 1.82 3.00
N SER A 32 3.86 2.01 4.10
CA SER A 32 3.71 0.97 5.12
C SER A 32 2.26 0.54 5.20
N SER A 33 2.04 -0.77 5.16
CA SER A 33 0.78 -1.40 5.48
C SER A 33 0.81 -2.06 6.86
N ASP A 34 1.98 -2.04 7.51
CA ASP A 34 2.16 -2.52 8.87
C ASP A 34 2.17 -1.31 9.80
N LEU A 35 1.12 -1.17 10.61
CA LEU A 35 0.93 -0.01 11.46
C LEU A 35 1.78 -0.03 12.74
N THR A 36 2.54 -1.11 12.96
CA THR A 36 3.37 -1.24 14.17
C THR A 36 4.69 -1.93 13.86
N PRO A 37 5.86 -1.28 13.97
CA PRO A 37 6.06 0.13 14.27
C PRO A 37 5.69 1.03 13.09
N SER A 38 5.28 2.25 13.36
CA SER A 38 4.83 3.16 12.32
C SER A 38 5.99 3.94 11.70
N LEU A 39 5.80 4.35 10.44
CA LEU A 39 6.74 5.28 9.80
C LEU A 39 6.75 6.64 10.51
N SER A 40 5.62 7.02 11.10
CA SER A 40 5.52 8.26 11.87
C SER A 40 6.52 8.27 13.04
N ASP A 41 6.70 7.12 13.70
CA ASP A 41 7.66 7.00 14.79
C ASP A 41 9.10 7.10 14.30
N ILE A 42 9.41 6.46 13.18
CA ILE A 42 10.76 6.43 12.64
C ILE A 42 11.20 7.80 12.13
N PHE A 43 10.32 8.50 11.42
CA PHE A 43 10.64 9.81 10.84
C PHE A 43 10.27 10.99 11.75
N GLU A 44 9.75 10.73 12.93
CA GLU A 44 9.36 11.73 13.92
C GLU A 44 8.42 12.78 13.32
N THR A 45 7.51 12.36 12.47
CA THR A 45 6.51 13.22 11.82
C THR A 45 5.20 12.46 11.65
N ILE A 46 4.10 13.17 11.56
CA ILE A 46 2.79 12.54 11.36
C ILE A 46 2.66 12.15 9.88
N ILE A 47 2.58 10.85 9.64
CA ILE A 47 2.35 10.28 8.31
C ILE A 47 0.99 9.59 8.35
N GLY A 48 0.14 9.96 7.42
CA GLY A 48 -1.21 9.42 7.35
C GLY A 48 -1.48 8.65 6.06
N ALA A 49 -2.75 8.53 5.72
CA ALA A 49 -3.22 7.85 4.53
C ALA A 49 -3.06 8.68 3.24
N THR A 50 -2.48 9.85 3.34
CA THR A 50 -2.12 10.69 2.20
C THR A 50 -0.61 10.87 2.14
N GLU A 51 -0.10 11.10 0.94
CA GLU A 51 1.34 11.31 0.71
C GLU A 51 1.83 12.50 1.54
N THR A 52 2.80 12.24 2.39
CA THR A 52 3.34 13.24 3.32
C THR A 52 4.82 13.43 3.07
N PRO A 53 5.26 14.65 2.70
CA PRO A 53 6.69 14.91 2.59
C PRO A 53 7.40 14.72 3.93
N ILE A 54 8.57 14.09 3.90
CA ILE A 54 9.37 13.86 5.10
C ILE A 54 10.21 15.10 5.38
N PRO A 55 10.02 15.77 6.53
CA PRO A 55 10.78 16.96 6.86
C PRO A 55 12.29 16.72 6.87
N GLY A 56 13.04 17.63 6.26
CA GLY A 56 14.49 17.55 6.21
C GLY A 56 15.07 16.54 5.24
N VAL A 57 14.23 15.81 4.51
CA VAL A 57 14.68 14.83 3.51
C VAL A 57 14.05 15.16 2.16
N PRO A 58 14.79 15.78 1.25
CA PRO A 58 14.30 16.03 -0.09
C PRO A 58 14.00 14.73 -0.84
N ASN A 59 13.00 14.76 -1.70
CA ASN A 59 12.62 13.63 -2.57
C ASN A 59 12.09 12.40 -1.83
N LEU A 60 11.68 12.55 -0.57
CA LEU A 60 11.08 11.44 0.18
C LEU A 60 9.69 11.81 0.67
N TRP A 61 8.74 10.93 0.40
CA TRP A 61 7.37 11.00 0.89
C TRP A 61 7.02 9.71 1.61
N GLY A 62 6.17 9.79 2.61
CA GLY A 62 5.69 8.66 3.37
C GLY A 62 4.19 8.50 3.25
N LEU A 63 3.73 7.26 3.36
CA LEU A 63 2.32 6.91 3.33
C LEU A 63 2.10 5.71 4.26
N GLU A 64 1.22 5.87 5.23
CA GLU A 64 0.74 4.76 6.04
C GLU A 64 -0.68 4.46 5.64
N ILE A 65 -0.95 3.24 5.21
CA ILE A 65 -2.26 2.86 4.72
C ILE A 65 -2.80 1.64 5.46
N ASP A 66 -4.04 1.75 5.87
CA ASP A 66 -4.78 0.64 6.46
C ASP A 66 -5.15 -0.34 5.34
N PRO A 67 -4.79 -1.63 5.47
CA PRO A 67 -5.21 -2.64 4.51
C PRO A 67 -6.72 -2.71 4.29
N ASP A 68 -7.51 -2.44 5.32
CA ASP A 68 -8.96 -2.42 5.20
C ASP A 68 -9.44 -1.29 4.28
N GLU A 69 -8.80 -0.15 4.33
CA GLU A 69 -9.11 0.97 3.45
C GLU A 69 -8.75 0.66 2.00
N VAL A 70 -7.63 0.01 1.76
CA VAL A 70 -7.23 -0.44 0.43
C VAL A 70 -8.23 -1.46 -0.12
N MET A 71 -8.65 -2.40 0.73
CA MET A 71 -9.66 -3.40 0.38
C MET A 71 -10.99 -2.73 0.00
N ARG A 72 -11.40 -1.73 0.75
CA ARG A 72 -12.64 -0.98 0.45
C ARG A 72 -12.55 -0.32 -0.92
N ARG A 73 -11.43 0.30 -1.25
CA ARG A 73 -11.19 0.91 -2.57
C ARG A 73 -11.20 -0.13 -3.67
N TRP A 74 -10.60 -1.28 -3.43
CA TRP A 74 -10.59 -2.38 -4.38
C TRP A 74 -12.00 -2.87 -4.69
N LYS A 75 -12.83 -3.04 -3.66
CA LYS A 75 -14.23 -3.47 -3.84
C LYS A 75 -15.01 -2.49 -4.70
N ILE A 76 -14.81 -1.20 -4.50
CA ILE A 76 -15.45 -0.17 -5.32
C ILE A 76 -14.98 -0.25 -6.76
N LYS A 77 -13.68 -0.45 -6.98
CA LYS A 77 -13.08 -0.47 -8.31
C LYS A 77 -13.42 -1.73 -9.10
N PHE A 78 -13.33 -2.88 -8.47
CA PHE A 78 -13.45 -4.17 -9.15
C PHE A 78 -14.74 -4.94 -8.85
N GLY A 79 -15.48 -4.54 -7.82
CA GLY A 79 -16.70 -5.22 -7.42
C GLY A 79 -17.71 -5.39 -8.54
N PRO A 80 -18.04 -4.34 -9.31
CA PRO A 80 -18.99 -4.47 -10.41
C PRO A 80 -18.55 -5.46 -11.49
N GLU A 81 -17.27 -5.50 -11.83
CA GLU A 81 -16.74 -6.46 -12.81
C GLU A 81 -16.83 -7.89 -12.31
N ILE A 82 -16.50 -8.11 -11.03
CA ILE A 82 -16.57 -9.42 -10.40
C ILE A 82 -18.02 -9.91 -10.36
N TYR A 83 -18.93 -9.05 -10.00
CA TYR A 83 -20.36 -9.37 -9.94
C TYR A 83 -20.89 -9.76 -11.31
N GLU A 84 -20.60 -8.96 -12.33
CA GLU A 84 -21.05 -9.21 -13.69
C GLU A 84 -20.48 -10.53 -14.25
N ALA A 85 -19.18 -10.77 -14.04
CA ALA A 85 -18.53 -12.00 -14.50
C ALA A 85 -19.04 -13.24 -13.79
N SER A 86 -19.46 -13.13 -12.54
CA SER A 86 -19.90 -14.25 -11.70
C SER A 86 -21.39 -14.58 -11.84
N GLN A 87 -22.20 -13.72 -12.45
CA GLN A 87 -23.64 -13.90 -12.60
C GLN A 87 -24.01 -15.20 -13.31
N VAL A 88 -23.15 -15.69 -14.20
CA VAL A 88 -23.38 -16.92 -14.96
C VAL A 88 -23.23 -18.16 -14.09
N PHE A 89 -22.43 -18.08 -13.02
CA PHE A 89 -22.05 -19.25 -12.22
C PHE A 89 -22.63 -19.25 -10.82
N VAL A 90 -22.97 -18.11 -10.26
CA VAL A 90 -23.35 -17.98 -8.87
C VAL A 90 -24.52 -17.01 -8.74
N ASP A 91 -25.59 -17.48 -8.07
CA ASP A 91 -26.72 -16.64 -7.71
C ASP A 91 -26.53 -16.17 -6.26
N MET A 92 -25.79 -15.09 -6.10
CA MET A 92 -25.40 -14.53 -4.80
C MET A 92 -25.55 -13.01 -4.83
N PRO A 93 -26.05 -12.40 -3.75
CA PRO A 93 -26.13 -10.93 -3.68
C PRO A 93 -24.78 -10.28 -3.88
N TYR A 94 -24.77 -9.06 -4.43
CA TYR A 94 -23.57 -8.32 -4.77
C TYR A 94 -22.59 -8.22 -3.59
N ASP A 95 -23.07 -7.76 -2.44
CA ASP A 95 -22.19 -7.54 -1.28
C ASP A 95 -21.57 -8.84 -0.77
N GLU A 96 -22.37 -9.92 -0.71
CA GLU A 96 -21.88 -11.21 -0.27
C GLU A 96 -20.83 -11.79 -1.21
N LEU A 97 -21.04 -11.64 -2.51
CA LEU A 97 -20.12 -12.14 -3.52
C LEU A 97 -18.80 -11.41 -3.47
N VAL A 98 -18.83 -10.08 -3.41
CA VAL A 98 -17.62 -9.26 -3.37
C VAL A 98 -16.84 -9.53 -2.09
N ASP A 99 -17.51 -9.64 -0.95
CA ASP A 99 -16.88 -9.98 0.31
C ASP A 99 -16.23 -11.38 0.28
N TYR A 100 -16.93 -12.33 -0.31
CA TYR A 100 -16.41 -13.70 -0.46
C TYR A 100 -15.11 -13.71 -1.28
N VAL A 101 -15.09 -13.02 -2.42
CA VAL A 101 -13.90 -12.93 -3.27
C VAL A 101 -12.77 -12.21 -2.54
N ALA A 102 -13.10 -11.14 -1.82
CA ALA A 102 -12.11 -10.37 -1.08
C ALA A 102 -11.41 -11.17 0.03
N MET A 103 -12.05 -12.23 0.54
CA MET A 103 -11.47 -13.12 1.55
C MET A 103 -10.59 -14.22 0.96
N ALA A 104 -10.54 -14.36 -0.35
CA ALA A 104 -9.73 -15.39 -1.01
C ALA A 104 -8.23 -15.17 -0.73
N PRO A 105 -7.46 -16.27 -0.53
CA PRO A 105 -6.02 -16.14 -0.34
C PRO A 105 -5.34 -15.42 -1.51
N GLY A 106 -4.43 -14.52 -1.19
CA GLY A 106 -3.67 -13.75 -2.17
C GLY A 106 -4.34 -12.46 -2.65
N ILE A 107 -5.63 -12.28 -2.40
CA ILE A 107 -6.34 -11.09 -2.86
C ILE A 107 -5.85 -9.82 -2.14
N GLN A 108 -5.57 -9.92 -0.84
CA GLN A 108 -5.06 -8.76 -0.10
C GLN A 108 -3.72 -8.26 -0.64
N GLU A 109 -2.85 -9.18 -1.02
CA GLU A 109 -1.57 -8.85 -1.62
C GLU A 109 -1.77 -8.20 -3.00
N GLU A 110 -2.74 -8.67 -3.77
CA GLU A 110 -3.08 -8.05 -5.04
C GLU A 110 -3.63 -6.64 -4.87
N PHE A 111 -4.43 -6.38 -3.83
CA PHE A 111 -4.93 -5.03 -3.54
C PHE A 111 -3.77 -4.06 -3.30
N MET A 112 -2.85 -4.48 -2.45
CA MET A 112 -1.70 -3.64 -2.10
C MET A 112 -0.83 -3.40 -3.31
N LEU A 113 -0.61 -4.44 -4.11
CA LEU A 113 0.19 -4.32 -5.32
C LEU A 113 -0.45 -3.37 -6.34
N ASP A 114 -1.75 -3.50 -6.58
CA ASP A 114 -2.49 -2.61 -7.47
C ASP A 114 -2.41 -1.16 -7.00
N PHE A 115 -2.61 -0.93 -5.71
CA PHE A 115 -2.49 0.39 -5.12
C PHE A 115 -1.09 0.99 -5.31
N ILE A 116 -0.05 0.19 -5.07
CA ILE A 116 1.34 0.62 -5.22
C ILE A 116 1.65 0.93 -6.67
N LEU A 117 1.21 0.09 -7.59
CA LEU A 117 1.42 0.31 -9.02
C LEU A 117 0.76 1.60 -9.51
N GLU A 118 -0.39 1.96 -8.96
CA GLU A 118 -1.03 3.23 -9.30
C GLU A 118 -0.14 4.43 -8.94
N GLN A 119 0.56 4.35 -7.82
CA GLN A 119 1.46 5.41 -7.40
C GLN A 119 2.64 5.60 -8.37
N VAL A 120 3.13 4.49 -8.93
CA VAL A 120 4.24 4.52 -9.90
C VAL A 120 3.76 4.97 -11.28
N ARG A 121 2.59 4.50 -11.70
CA ARG A 121 2.04 4.81 -13.05
C ARG A 121 1.75 6.28 -13.24
N ASP A 122 1.42 7.00 -12.18
CA ASP A 122 1.17 8.44 -12.23
C ASP A 122 2.44 9.26 -12.55
N GLY A 123 3.61 8.63 -12.53
CA GLY A 123 4.88 9.30 -12.82
C GLY A 123 5.35 10.27 -11.76
N ARG A 124 4.69 10.31 -10.59
CA ARG A 124 5.06 11.20 -9.48
C ARG A 124 6.29 10.72 -8.74
N TYR A 125 6.54 9.43 -8.76
CA TYR A 125 7.65 8.79 -8.06
C TYR A 125 8.49 7.96 -9.00
N ASP A 126 9.79 7.98 -8.78
CA ASP A 126 10.74 7.15 -9.52
C ASP A 126 10.86 5.77 -8.88
N LEU A 127 10.56 5.68 -7.59
CA LEU A 127 10.71 4.46 -6.81
C LEU A 127 9.70 4.42 -5.68
N VAL A 128 9.14 3.24 -5.42
CA VAL A 128 8.29 2.97 -4.26
C VAL A 128 8.91 1.87 -3.43
N VAL A 129 9.08 2.12 -2.13
CA VAL A 129 9.52 1.12 -1.16
C VAL A 129 8.30 0.72 -0.33
N TRP A 130 7.98 -0.56 -0.35
CA TRP A 130 6.83 -1.09 0.37
C TRP A 130 7.28 -1.88 1.60
N ASP A 131 6.94 -1.35 2.77
CA ASP A 131 7.15 -2.00 4.05
C ASP A 131 5.90 -2.81 4.41
N THR A 132 6.02 -4.11 4.29
CA THR A 132 4.90 -5.05 4.53
C THR A 132 4.80 -5.49 5.99
#